data_c38fa512cc603fcf1ecefcf90d61e87f
#
_entry.id   c38fa512cc603fcf1ecefcf90d61e87f
#
_cell.length_a   1.000
_cell.length_b   1.000
_cell.length_c   1.000
_cell.angle_alpha   90.00
_cell.angle_beta   90.00
_cell.angle_gamma   90.00
#
_symmetry.space_group_name_H-M   'P 1'
#
loop_
_entity.id
_entity.type
_entity.pdbx_description
1 polymer ?
#
loop_
_entity_poly.entity_id
_entity_poly.type
_entity_poly.pdbx_seq_one_letter_code
_entity_poly.pdbx_strand_id
1 'polypeptide(L)'
;ILKEITPDAPDWDTYRSWALIANRSRKEEEPDLREEVIETRKVREIWRQGGLNQDLMDNARISSKLLFENGLDGRDLDQNGRLKRENGTFLNLLLGASIILVSFPLFVMGTFPQAFMAWWLGDRTDEGIDARTTYHLLAAMFSIPIFWPLFSIIWALLAINLVGIEVIYAPIIIVILLPSFYITALTTAFGYDLIQDFLRDRRRMKLSKKDESVKLQNSITHIDKHLVDLI
;
A
#
# COMPACT_ATOMS: atom_id res chain seq x y z
N ILE A 1 -16.17 17.99 12.36
CA ILE A 1 -16.14 16.50 12.44
C ILE A 1 -15.11 15.91 11.48
N LEU A 2 -15.08 16.31 10.18
CA LEU A 2 -14.08 15.78 9.22
C LEU A 2 -12.64 16.19 9.57
N LYS A 3 -12.41 17.42 10.07
CA LYS A 3 -11.08 17.88 10.55
C LYS A 3 -10.52 17.07 11.72
N GLU A 4 -11.38 16.40 12.47
CA GLU A 4 -10.98 15.56 13.61
C GLU A 4 -10.60 14.13 13.14
N ILE A 5 -11.01 13.74 11.94
CA ILE A 5 -10.82 12.38 11.43
C ILE A 5 -9.52 12.27 10.61
N THR A 6 -9.15 13.31 9.88
CA THR A 6 -7.91 13.31 9.08
C THR A 6 -6.74 13.88 9.89
N PRO A 7 -5.52 13.32 9.77
CA PRO A 7 -4.33 13.96 10.31
C PRO A 7 -4.05 15.23 9.48
N ASP A 8 -4.58 16.36 9.98
CA ASP A 8 -4.42 17.67 9.35
C ASP A 8 -3.01 18.19 9.63
N ALA A 9 -2.04 17.68 8.88
CA ALA A 9 -0.64 18.09 8.97
C ALA A 9 -0.40 19.29 8.04
N PRO A 10 0.43 20.27 8.46
CA PRO A 10 0.74 21.44 7.65
C PRO A 10 1.47 21.07 6.34
N ASP A 11 2.22 19.98 6.35
CA ASP A 11 2.97 19.44 5.21
C ASP A 11 3.22 17.92 5.37
N TRP A 12 3.63 17.28 4.25
CA TRP A 12 3.90 15.85 4.21
C TRP A 12 5.09 15.42 5.09
N ASP A 13 6.09 16.26 5.27
CA ASP A 13 7.25 15.93 6.09
C ASP A 13 6.88 15.91 7.57
N THR A 14 6.02 16.84 7.99
CA THR A 14 5.43 16.83 9.34
C THR A 14 4.57 15.59 9.58
N TYR A 15 3.70 15.23 8.62
CA TYR A 15 2.90 14.01 8.71
C TYR A 15 3.76 12.74 8.85
N ARG A 16 4.78 12.59 8.01
CA ARG A 16 5.70 11.45 8.06
C ARG A 16 6.47 11.39 9.37
N SER A 17 6.83 12.55 9.93
CA SER A 17 7.49 12.64 11.24
C SER A 17 6.58 12.14 12.35
N TRP A 18 5.32 12.56 12.37
CA TRP A 18 4.34 12.04 13.34
C TRP A 18 4.13 10.54 13.20
N ALA A 19 3.99 10.04 11.97
CA ALA A 19 3.84 8.60 11.72
C ALA A 19 5.07 7.81 12.19
N LEU A 20 6.28 8.34 12.01
CA LEU A 20 7.50 7.72 12.49
C LEU A 20 7.55 7.71 14.02
N ILE A 21 7.25 8.84 14.69
CA ILE A 21 7.19 8.93 16.15
C ILE A 21 6.13 7.96 16.69
N ALA A 22 4.94 7.92 16.09
CA ALA A 22 3.87 7.00 16.46
C ALA A 22 4.30 5.54 16.30
N ASN A 23 5.03 5.21 15.25
CA ASN A 23 5.55 3.87 15.03
C ASN A 23 6.59 3.51 16.11
N ARG A 24 7.46 4.45 16.51
CA ARG A 24 8.48 4.24 17.55
C ARG A 24 7.91 4.18 18.97
N SER A 25 6.80 4.86 19.24
CA SER A 25 6.14 4.84 20.56
C SER A 25 5.44 3.51 20.87
N ARG A 26 5.25 2.65 19.87
CA ARG A 26 4.56 1.36 20.03
C ARG A 26 5.47 0.28 20.57
N LYS A 27 4.84 -0.63 21.33
CA LYS A 27 5.48 -1.84 21.85
C LYS A 27 5.23 -3.07 20.98
N GLU A 28 4.25 -3.02 20.06
CA GLU A 28 3.86 -4.15 19.22
C GLU A 28 4.59 -4.13 17.87
N GLU A 29 5.01 -5.32 17.42
CA GLU A 29 5.79 -5.45 16.18
C GLU A 29 4.96 -5.28 14.90
N GLU A 30 3.69 -5.68 14.92
CA GLU A 30 2.78 -5.61 13.76
C GLU A 30 1.47 -4.92 14.16
N PRO A 31 1.44 -3.59 14.14
CA PRO A 31 0.23 -2.85 14.47
C PRO A 31 -0.82 -3.01 13.37
N ASP A 32 -2.08 -3.15 13.78
CA ASP A 32 -3.21 -2.95 12.88
C ASP A 32 -3.23 -1.50 12.36
N LEU A 33 -3.71 -1.32 11.11
CA LEU A 33 -3.85 0.00 10.47
C LEU A 33 -4.63 0.98 11.36
N ARG A 34 -5.64 0.49 12.09
CA ARG A 34 -6.43 1.30 13.03
C ARG A 34 -5.58 1.87 14.16
N GLU A 35 -4.70 1.06 14.73
CA GLU A 35 -3.79 1.48 15.81
C GLU A 35 -2.78 2.50 15.30
N GLU A 36 -2.27 2.30 14.09
CA GLU A 36 -1.38 3.26 13.44
C GLU A 36 -2.00 4.65 13.32
N VAL A 37 -3.25 4.71 12.90
CA VAL A 37 -4.01 5.97 12.80
C VAL A 37 -4.25 6.59 14.18
N ILE A 38 -4.61 5.78 15.17
CA ILE A 38 -4.85 6.27 16.53
C ILE A 38 -3.58 6.87 17.15
N GLU A 39 -2.46 6.16 17.06
CA GLU A 39 -1.19 6.64 17.61
C GLU A 39 -0.67 7.88 16.89
N THR A 40 -0.79 7.93 15.56
CA THR A 40 -0.42 9.15 14.80
C THR A 40 -1.27 10.36 15.22
N ARG A 41 -2.55 10.16 15.55
CA ARG A 41 -3.43 11.23 16.08
C ARG A 41 -2.99 11.67 17.46
N LYS A 42 -2.60 10.77 18.35
CA LYS A 42 -2.06 11.13 19.67
C LYS A 42 -0.82 12.01 19.53
N VAL A 43 0.12 11.61 18.66
CA VAL A 43 1.33 12.41 18.39
C VAL A 43 0.95 13.81 17.87
N ARG A 44 -0.01 13.91 16.95
CA ARG A 44 -0.53 15.18 16.45
C ARG A 44 -1.07 16.07 17.58
N GLU A 45 -1.87 15.51 18.48
CA GLU A 45 -2.44 16.28 19.59
C GLU A 45 -1.35 16.78 20.55
N ILE A 46 -0.38 15.94 20.89
CA ILE A 46 0.79 16.33 21.70
C ILE A 46 1.55 17.47 20.99
N TRP A 47 1.77 17.36 19.69
CA TRP A 47 2.42 18.40 18.90
C TRP A 47 1.66 19.73 18.92
N ARG A 48 0.32 19.71 18.74
CA ARG A 48 -0.55 20.90 18.78
C ARG A 48 -0.52 21.61 20.14
N GLN A 49 -0.35 20.85 21.21
CA GLN A 49 -0.24 21.36 22.58
C GLN A 49 1.17 21.87 22.90
N GLY A 50 2.11 21.80 21.95
CA GLY A 50 3.50 22.19 22.17
C GLY A 50 4.30 21.20 23.03
N GLY A 51 3.77 19.97 23.21
CA GLY A 51 4.38 18.95 24.06
C GLY A 51 5.51 18.16 23.40
N LEU A 52 5.71 18.30 22.06
CA LEU A 52 6.84 17.68 21.39
C LEU A 52 8.04 18.62 21.37
N ASN A 53 9.18 18.09 21.81
CA ASN A 53 10.45 18.81 21.74
C ASN A 53 10.86 19.03 20.25
N GLN A 54 11.44 20.20 19.96
CA GLN A 54 11.92 20.56 18.64
C GLN A 54 12.98 19.55 18.13
N ASP A 55 13.91 19.16 19.00
CA ASP A 55 14.95 18.18 18.66
C ASP A 55 14.36 16.81 18.26
N LEU A 56 13.29 16.37 18.93
CA LEU A 56 12.56 15.15 18.58
C LEU A 56 11.95 15.26 17.18
N MET A 57 11.29 16.39 16.89
CA MET A 57 10.67 16.64 15.58
C MET A 57 11.71 16.74 14.46
N ASP A 58 12.85 17.39 14.70
CA ASP A 58 13.91 17.52 13.70
C ASP A 58 14.56 16.15 13.38
N ASN A 59 14.83 15.34 14.40
CA ASN A 59 15.32 13.97 14.20
C ASN A 59 14.30 13.09 13.50
N ALA A 60 13.01 13.20 13.82
CA ALA A 60 11.93 12.48 13.15
C ALA A 60 11.80 12.91 11.68
N ARG A 61 11.95 14.20 11.38
CA ARG A 61 11.92 14.74 10.03
C ARG A 61 13.09 14.23 9.18
N ILE A 62 14.29 14.25 9.72
CA ILE A 62 15.49 13.73 9.04
C ILE A 62 15.31 12.23 8.75
N SER A 63 14.91 11.47 9.76
CA SER A 63 14.74 10.00 9.64
C SER A 63 13.62 9.62 8.69
N SER A 64 12.46 10.24 8.81
CA SER A 64 11.32 9.95 7.94
C SER A 64 11.57 10.31 6.48
N LYS A 65 12.27 11.44 6.24
CA LYS A 65 12.69 11.85 4.90
C LYS A 65 13.68 10.86 4.30
N LEU A 66 14.70 10.45 5.06
CA LEU A 66 15.69 9.47 4.60
C LEU A 66 15.06 8.11 4.27
N LEU A 67 14.15 7.64 5.10
CA LEU A 67 13.38 6.42 4.82
C LEU A 67 12.57 6.58 3.53
N PHE A 68 11.81 7.66 3.39
CA PHE A 68 10.97 7.92 2.23
C PHE A 68 11.76 8.02 0.91
N GLU A 69 12.89 8.70 0.90
CA GLU A 69 13.77 8.82 -0.28
C GLU A 69 14.31 7.45 -0.75
N ASN A 70 14.38 6.47 0.17
CA ASN A 70 14.73 5.09 -0.14
C ASN A 70 13.49 4.19 -0.36
N GLY A 71 12.27 4.73 -0.38
CA GLY A 71 11.02 4.00 -0.56
C GLY A 71 10.67 3.09 0.62
N LEU A 72 11.06 3.52 1.83
CA LEU A 72 10.83 2.85 3.11
C LEU A 72 10.03 3.76 4.04
N ASP A 73 9.53 3.21 5.14
CA ASP A 73 8.82 3.94 6.18
C ASP A 73 9.16 3.42 7.60
N GLY A 74 8.48 3.93 8.64
CA GLY A 74 8.71 3.54 10.03
C GLY A 74 8.51 2.05 10.30
N ARG A 75 7.65 1.38 9.52
CA ARG A 75 7.38 -0.07 9.64
C ARG A 75 8.56 -0.94 9.20
N ASP A 76 9.53 -0.35 8.48
CA ASP A 76 10.77 -1.00 8.07
C ASP A 76 11.83 -1.07 9.17
N LEU A 77 11.55 -0.46 10.33
CA LEU A 77 12.43 -0.48 11.50
C LEU A 77 11.97 -1.56 12.50
N ASP A 78 12.93 -2.26 13.09
CA ASP A 78 12.69 -3.17 14.21
C ASP A 78 12.54 -2.38 15.54
N GLN A 79 12.27 -3.08 16.64
CA GLN A 79 12.15 -2.48 17.96
C GLN A 79 13.43 -1.74 18.40
N ASN A 80 14.60 -2.14 17.91
CA ASN A 80 15.87 -1.49 18.20
C ASN A 80 16.19 -0.31 17.24
N GLY A 81 15.23 0.07 16.39
CA GLY A 81 15.41 1.14 15.41
C GLY A 81 16.31 0.79 14.23
N ARG A 82 16.63 -0.49 14.04
CA ARG A 82 17.41 -0.98 12.89
C ARG A 82 16.47 -1.37 11.76
N LEU A 83 16.99 -1.31 10.53
CA LEU A 83 16.23 -1.81 9.39
C LEU A 83 15.96 -3.31 9.56
N LYS A 84 14.69 -3.70 9.50
CA LYS A 84 14.24 -5.09 9.58
C LYS A 84 14.96 -5.93 8.53
N ARG A 85 15.36 -7.13 8.92
CA ARG A 85 15.84 -8.16 8.01
C ARG A 85 14.72 -9.18 7.85
N GLU A 86 13.86 -8.96 6.91
CA GLU A 86 12.85 -9.95 6.51
C GLU A 86 13.41 -10.79 5.36
N ASN A 87 12.96 -12.04 5.31
CA ASN A 87 13.42 -12.99 4.31
C ASN A 87 12.69 -12.81 2.97
N GLY A 88 12.78 -11.63 2.37
CA GLY A 88 12.41 -11.42 0.98
C GLY A 88 13.30 -12.26 0.08
N THR A 89 13.03 -13.56 0.05
CA THR A 89 13.85 -14.51 -0.70
C THR A 89 13.65 -14.30 -2.20
N PHE A 90 14.67 -14.61 -2.98
CA PHE A 90 14.55 -14.68 -4.44
C PHE A 90 13.41 -15.62 -4.87
N LEU A 91 13.06 -16.59 -4.02
CA LEU A 91 11.90 -17.47 -4.21
C LEU A 91 10.58 -16.70 -4.22
N ASN A 92 10.40 -15.68 -3.37
CA ASN A 92 9.20 -14.83 -3.35
C ASN A 92 9.06 -14.07 -4.68
N LEU A 93 10.16 -13.57 -5.21
CA LEU A 93 10.16 -12.93 -6.53
C LEU A 93 9.74 -13.91 -7.64
N LEU A 94 10.34 -15.10 -7.67
CA LEU A 94 10.02 -16.12 -8.67
C LEU A 94 8.56 -16.58 -8.55
N LEU A 95 8.10 -16.84 -7.32
CA LEU A 95 6.72 -17.26 -7.06
C LEU A 95 5.74 -16.17 -7.46
N GLY A 96 5.96 -14.92 -7.04
CA GLY A 96 5.12 -13.79 -7.39
C GLY A 96 5.06 -13.56 -8.91
N ALA A 97 6.22 -13.60 -9.59
CA ALA A 97 6.28 -13.47 -11.04
C ALA A 97 5.55 -14.62 -11.76
N SER A 98 5.69 -15.85 -11.27
CA SER A 98 5.00 -17.02 -11.83
C SER A 98 3.48 -16.91 -11.68
N ILE A 99 3.01 -16.48 -10.51
CA ILE A 99 1.57 -16.26 -10.24
C ILE A 99 1.01 -15.21 -11.20
N ILE A 100 1.70 -14.08 -11.34
CA ILE A 100 1.27 -13.01 -12.26
C ILE A 100 1.27 -13.52 -13.70
N LEU A 101 2.30 -14.24 -14.12
CA LEU A 101 2.39 -14.76 -15.50
C LEU A 101 1.25 -15.73 -15.82
N VAL A 102 0.93 -16.64 -14.90
CA VAL A 102 -0.17 -17.62 -15.08
C VAL A 102 -1.54 -16.92 -15.06
N SER A 103 -1.74 -15.93 -14.22
CA SER A 103 -3.00 -15.17 -14.14
C SER A 103 -3.15 -14.12 -15.25
N PHE A 104 -2.07 -13.78 -15.95
CA PHE A 104 -2.01 -12.67 -16.91
C PHE A 104 -3.08 -12.71 -18.00
N PRO A 105 -3.39 -13.83 -18.66
CA PRO A 105 -4.44 -13.86 -19.69
C PRO A 105 -5.79 -13.41 -19.16
N LEU A 106 -6.26 -14.00 -18.05
CA LEU A 106 -7.53 -13.63 -17.42
C LEU A 106 -7.50 -12.22 -16.81
N PHE A 107 -6.35 -11.78 -16.31
CA PHE A 107 -6.15 -10.43 -15.83
C PHE A 107 -6.41 -9.39 -16.94
N VAL A 108 -5.83 -9.60 -18.12
CA VAL A 108 -6.03 -8.71 -19.27
C VAL A 108 -7.45 -8.78 -19.82
N MET A 109 -8.11 -9.95 -19.72
CA MET A 109 -9.48 -10.14 -20.20
C MET A 109 -10.55 -9.42 -19.38
N GLY A 110 -10.36 -9.21 -18.09
CA GLY A 110 -11.42 -8.69 -17.21
C GLY A 110 -10.91 -7.71 -16.15
N THR A 111 -9.93 -8.11 -15.36
CA THR A 111 -9.48 -7.33 -14.20
C THR A 111 -8.78 -6.03 -14.60
N PHE A 112 -7.86 -6.08 -15.55
CA PHE A 112 -7.13 -4.89 -16.00
C PHE A 112 -8.03 -3.83 -16.65
N PRO A 113 -8.92 -4.17 -17.62
CA PRO A 113 -9.82 -3.19 -18.21
C PRO A 113 -10.76 -2.55 -17.17
N GLN A 114 -11.27 -3.35 -16.21
CA GLN A 114 -12.11 -2.85 -15.13
C GLN A 114 -11.33 -1.89 -14.21
N ALA A 115 -10.12 -2.27 -13.79
CA ALA A 115 -9.26 -1.43 -12.95
C ALA A 115 -8.87 -0.14 -13.67
N PHE A 116 -8.57 -0.20 -14.96
CA PHE A 116 -8.28 0.98 -15.77
C PHE A 116 -9.48 1.93 -15.86
N MET A 117 -10.69 1.41 -16.08
CA MET A 117 -11.92 2.19 -16.10
C MET A 117 -12.21 2.83 -14.75
N ALA A 118 -12.01 2.08 -13.65
CA ALA A 118 -12.19 2.59 -12.30
C ALA A 118 -11.19 3.73 -11.99
N TRP A 119 -9.93 3.54 -12.36
CA TRP A 119 -8.92 4.58 -12.23
C TRP A 119 -9.27 5.83 -13.04
N TRP A 120 -9.65 5.67 -14.30
CA TRP A 120 -10.01 6.77 -15.19
C TRP A 120 -11.24 7.54 -14.70
N LEU A 121 -12.24 6.87 -14.13
CA LEU A 121 -13.42 7.51 -13.54
C LEU A 121 -13.04 8.26 -12.25
N GLY A 122 -12.24 7.64 -11.39
CA GLY A 122 -11.79 8.25 -10.13
C GLY A 122 -10.90 9.47 -10.36
N ASP A 123 -10.14 9.51 -11.46
CA ASP A 123 -9.23 10.62 -11.80
C ASP A 123 -9.97 11.86 -12.36
N ARG A 124 -11.24 11.74 -12.70
CA ARG A 124 -12.08 12.84 -13.21
C ARG A 124 -12.72 13.70 -12.15
N THR A 125 -12.48 13.43 -10.88
CA THR A 125 -13.02 14.25 -9.80
C THR A 125 -12.16 15.49 -9.60
N ASP A 126 -12.78 16.66 -9.53
CA ASP A 126 -12.12 17.95 -9.28
C ASP A 126 -11.87 18.19 -7.78
N GLU A 127 -12.22 17.24 -6.92
CA GLU A 127 -12.01 17.32 -5.49
C GLU A 127 -10.55 16.96 -5.14
N GLY A 128 -10.05 17.50 -4.02
CA GLY A 128 -8.66 17.41 -3.62
C GLY A 128 -8.11 15.96 -3.50
N ILE A 129 -6.79 15.85 -3.35
CA ILE A 129 -6.05 14.57 -3.34
C ILE A 129 -6.62 13.56 -2.34
N ASP A 130 -7.12 14.01 -1.20
CA ASP A 130 -7.71 13.16 -0.16
C ASP A 130 -9.02 12.50 -0.61
N ALA A 131 -9.83 13.21 -1.39
CA ALA A 131 -11.07 12.68 -1.95
C ALA A 131 -10.78 11.69 -3.09
N ARG A 132 -9.72 11.92 -3.88
CA ARG A 132 -9.35 11.14 -5.06
C ARG A 132 -9.22 9.63 -4.74
N THR A 133 -8.57 9.27 -3.63
CA THR A 133 -8.44 7.86 -3.21
C THR A 133 -9.79 7.22 -2.93
N THR A 134 -10.70 7.95 -2.30
CA THR A 134 -12.07 7.49 -2.04
C THR A 134 -12.84 7.27 -3.34
N TYR A 135 -12.73 8.19 -4.30
CA TYR A 135 -13.37 8.04 -5.61
C TYR A 135 -12.83 6.86 -6.41
N HIS A 136 -11.50 6.63 -6.40
CA HIS A 136 -10.90 5.44 -7.01
C HIS A 136 -11.44 4.15 -6.39
N LEU A 137 -11.55 4.08 -5.07
CA LEU A 137 -12.08 2.92 -4.37
C LEU A 137 -13.56 2.68 -4.71
N LEU A 138 -14.38 3.73 -4.66
CA LEU A 138 -15.80 3.64 -5.01
C LEU A 138 -15.99 3.25 -6.48
N ALA A 139 -15.24 3.88 -7.39
CA ALA A 139 -15.27 3.54 -8.81
C ALA A 139 -14.86 2.08 -9.03
N ALA A 140 -13.84 1.57 -8.33
CA ALA A 140 -13.45 0.17 -8.38
C ALA A 140 -14.56 -0.76 -7.90
N MET A 141 -15.18 -0.47 -6.75
CA MET A 141 -16.26 -1.30 -6.20
C MET A 141 -17.50 -1.32 -7.08
N PHE A 142 -17.95 -0.16 -7.56
CA PHE A 142 -19.18 -0.07 -8.36
C PHE A 142 -19.00 -0.50 -9.82
N SER A 143 -17.78 -0.48 -10.35
CA SER A 143 -17.49 -0.93 -11.71
C SER A 143 -17.49 -2.46 -11.85
N ILE A 144 -17.13 -3.21 -10.81
CA ILE A 144 -17.07 -4.68 -10.82
C ILE A 144 -18.39 -5.30 -11.28
N PRO A 145 -19.56 -5.03 -10.65
CA PRO A 145 -20.81 -5.65 -11.03
C PRO A 145 -21.33 -5.26 -12.42
N ILE A 146 -20.75 -4.24 -13.02
CA ILE A 146 -21.12 -3.79 -14.37
C ILE A 146 -20.14 -4.36 -15.40
N PHE A 147 -18.86 -4.16 -15.22
CA PHE A 147 -17.86 -4.48 -16.25
C PHE A 147 -17.53 -5.97 -16.33
N TRP A 148 -17.48 -6.69 -15.23
CA TRP A 148 -17.17 -8.12 -15.29
C TRP A 148 -18.25 -8.93 -16.03
N PRO A 149 -19.56 -8.75 -15.78
CA PRO A 149 -20.59 -9.38 -16.61
C PRO A 149 -20.49 -8.96 -18.08
N LEU A 150 -20.27 -7.66 -18.35
CA LEU A 150 -20.13 -7.15 -19.71
C LEU A 150 -18.93 -7.81 -20.44
N PHE A 151 -17.78 -7.89 -19.82
CA PHE A 151 -16.60 -8.54 -20.39
C PHE A 151 -16.82 -10.05 -20.56
N SER A 152 -17.49 -10.70 -19.62
CA SER A 152 -17.82 -12.12 -19.76
C SER A 152 -18.72 -12.38 -20.98
N ILE A 153 -19.71 -11.53 -21.24
CA ILE A 153 -20.56 -11.59 -22.44
C ILE A 153 -19.73 -11.34 -23.70
N ILE A 154 -18.88 -10.31 -23.71
CA ILE A 154 -18.04 -10.01 -24.87
C ILE A 154 -17.15 -11.21 -25.21
N TRP A 155 -16.48 -11.80 -24.22
CA TRP A 155 -15.61 -12.95 -24.44
C TRP A 155 -16.38 -14.21 -24.87
N ALA A 156 -17.60 -14.43 -24.35
CA ALA A 156 -18.47 -15.51 -24.82
C ALA A 156 -18.85 -15.32 -26.30
N LEU A 157 -19.22 -14.10 -26.70
CA LEU A 157 -19.51 -13.77 -28.10
C LEU A 157 -18.29 -13.93 -29.00
N LEU A 158 -17.09 -13.52 -28.55
CA LEU A 158 -15.86 -13.73 -29.30
C LEU A 158 -15.53 -15.23 -29.44
N ALA A 159 -15.72 -16.02 -28.39
CA ALA A 159 -15.53 -17.47 -28.45
C ALA A 159 -16.45 -18.14 -29.48
N ILE A 160 -17.70 -17.73 -29.55
CA ILE A 160 -18.66 -18.23 -30.53
C ILE A 160 -18.22 -17.85 -31.96
N ASN A 161 -17.91 -16.57 -32.20
CA ASN A 161 -17.68 -16.08 -33.54
C ASN A 161 -16.29 -16.38 -34.10
N LEU A 162 -15.24 -16.40 -33.25
CA LEU A 162 -13.85 -16.58 -33.68
C LEU A 162 -13.37 -18.03 -33.52
N VAL A 163 -13.83 -18.74 -32.49
CA VAL A 163 -13.40 -20.11 -32.20
C VAL A 163 -14.40 -21.14 -32.71
N GLY A 164 -15.64 -20.71 -33.02
CA GLY A 164 -16.68 -21.60 -33.53
C GLY A 164 -17.35 -22.43 -32.42
N ILE A 165 -17.35 -21.97 -31.20
CA ILE A 165 -18.03 -22.61 -30.08
C ILE A 165 -19.55 -22.47 -30.29
N GLU A 166 -20.32 -23.54 -30.05
CA GLU A 166 -21.79 -23.49 -30.19
C GLU A 166 -22.40 -22.51 -29.14
N VAL A 167 -23.41 -21.78 -29.56
CA VAL A 167 -24.10 -20.74 -28.75
C VAL A 167 -24.62 -21.28 -27.42
N ILE A 168 -25.00 -22.58 -27.37
CA ILE A 168 -25.48 -23.23 -26.16
C ILE A 168 -24.49 -23.19 -24.99
N TYR A 169 -23.19 -23.04 -25.28
CA TYR A 169 -22.14 -22.94 -24.26
C TYR A 169 -21.92 -21.51 -23.72
N ALA A 170 -22.53 -20.50 -24.33
CA ALA A 170 -22.34 -19.10 -23.90
C ALA A 170 -22.66 -18.85 -22.41
N PRO A 171 -23.80 -19.36 -21.86
CA PRO A 171 -24.08 -19.17 -20.44
C PRO A 171 -23.03 -19.81 -19.53
N ILE A 172 -22.49 -20.96 -19.93
CA ILE A 172 -21.46 -21.69 -19.17
C ILE A 172 -20.16 -20.85 -19.14
N ILE A 173 -19.76 -20.30 -20.29
CA ILE A 173 -18.56 -19.44 -20.40
C ILE A 173 -18.72 -18.22 -19.48
N ILE A 174 -19.86 -17.55 -19.50
CA ILE A 174 -20.14 -16.38 -18.65
C ILE A 174 -20.04 -16.74 -17.17
N VAL A 175 -20.68 -17.84 -16.76
CA VAL A 175 -20.68 -18.31 -15.36
C VAL A 175 -19.27 -18.68 -14.87
N ILE A 176 -18.41 -19.20 -15.75
CA ILE A 176 -17.03 -19.54 -15.41
C ILE A 176 -16.14 -18.28 -15.36
N LEU A 177 -16.30 -17.35 -16.28
CA LEU A 177 -15.45 -16.16 -16.35
C LEU A 177 -15.64 -15.22 -15.16
N LEU A 178 -16.85 -15.04 -14.66
CA LEU A 178 -17.14 -14.16 -13.53
C LEU A 178 -16.29 -14.49 -12.28
N PRO A 179 -16.35 -15.69 -11.71
CA PRO A 179 -15.49 -16.04 -10.58
C PRO A 179 -14.01 -16.08 -10.95
N SER A 180 -13.69 -16.40 -12.23
CA SER A 180 -12.30 -16.41 -12.70
C SER A 180 -11.67 -15.02 -12.65
N PHE A 181 -12.41 -13.96 -13.00
CA PHE A 181 -11.92 -12.58 -12.87
C PHE A 181 -11.66 -12.19 -11.40
N TYR A 182 -12.55 -12.61 -10.49
CA TYR A 182 -12.36 -12.38 -9.06
C TYR A 182 -11.11 -13.11 -8.52
N ILE A 183 -10.99 -14.40 -8.83
CA ILE A 183 -9.81 -15.19 -8.41
C ILE A 183 -8.53 -14.58 -8.99
N THR A 184 -8.57 -14.16 -10.25
CA THR A 184 -7.43 -13.53 -10.91
C THR A 184 -7.05 -12.20 -10.26
N ALA A 185 -8.01 -11.38 -9.85
CA ALA A 185 -7.73 -10.15 -9.13
C ALA A 185 -6.99 -10.43 -7.81
N LEU A 186 -7.47 -11.40 -7.03
CA LEU A 186 -6.84 -11.79 -5.76
C LEU A 186 -5.45 -12.41 -5.96
N THR A 187 -5.30 -13.32 -6.90
CA THR A 187 -4.01 -13.99 -7.15
C THR A 187 -2.97 -13.01 -7.70
N THR A 188 -3.38 -12.07 -8.58
CA THR A 188 -2.48 -11.04 -9.09
C THR A 188 -2.04 -10.09 -7.98
N ALA A 189 -2.96 -9.67 -7.08
CA ALA A 189 -2.62 -8.87 -5.92
C ALA A 189 -1.61 -9.59 -5.00
N PHE A 190 -1.88 -10.85 -4.69
CA PHE A 190 -0.96 -11.67 -3.89
C PHE A 190 0.43 -11.82 -4.55
N GLY A 191 0.48 -12.08 -5.85
CA GLY A 191 1.73 -12.15 -6.61
C GLY A 191 2.48 -10.81 -6.59
N TYR A 192 1.77 -9.69 -6.69
CA TYR A 192 2.34 -8.35 -6.56
C TYR A 192 2.94 -8.10 -5.18
N ASP A 193 2.23 -8.49 -4.11
CA ASP A 193 2.73 -8.34 -2.73
C ASP A 193 4.04 -9.09 -2.51
N LEU A 194 4.13 -10.35 -2.99
CA LEU A 194 5.38 -11.13 -2.93
C LEU A 194 6.56 -10.44 -3.63
N ILE A 195 6.30 -9.81 -4.78
CA ILE A 195 7.33 -9.04 -5.50
C ILE A 195 7.70 -7.77 -4.71
N GLN A 196 6.71 -7.07 -4.16
CA GLN A 196 6.96 -5.85 -3.37
C GLN A 196 7.75 -6.16 -2.11
N ASP A 197 7.47 -7.24 -1.42
CA ASP A 197 8.22 -7.69 -0.25
C ASP A 197 9.69 -7.93 -0.58
N PHE A 198 9.97 -8.62 -1.70
CA PHE A 198 11.33 -8.79 -2.18
C PHE A 198 12.02 -7.46 -2.51
N LEU A 199 11.32 -6.56 -3.22
CA LEU A 199 11.88 -5.25 -3.60
C LEU A 199 12.12 -4.38 -2.37
N ARG A 200 11.22 -4.44 -1.38
CA ARG A 200 11.32 -3.70 -0.12
C ARG A 200 12.52 -4.18 0.69
N ASP A 201 12.72 -5.49 0.77
CA ASP A 201 13.90 -6.06 1.44
C ASP A 201 15.22 -5.67 0.73
N ARG A 202 15.22 -5.63 -0.60
CA ARG A 202 16.36 -5.11 -1.37
C ARG A 202 16.65 -3.64 -1.08
N ARG A 203 15.63 -2.79 -0.91
CA ARG A 203 15.79 -1.38 -0.53
C ARG A 203 16.37 -1.27 0.88
N ARG A 204 15.89 -2.06 1.85
CA ARG A 204 16.43 -2.14 3.22
C ARG A 204 17.91 -2.53 3.20
N MET A 205 18.28 -3.57 2.48
CA MET A 205 19.67 -4.00 2.34
C MET A 205 20.55 -2.95 1.65
N LYS A 206 20.03 -2.23 0.66
CA LYS A 206 20.76 -1.16 -0.01
C LYS A 206 21.02 0.00 0.93
N LEU A 207 20.02 0.42 1.71
CA LEU A 207 20.18 1.50 2.69
C LEU A 207 21.13 1.09 3.82
N SER A 208 21.04 -0.15 4.32
CA SER A 208 21.90 -0.64 5.42
C SER A 208 23.40 -0.64 5.10
N LYS A 209 23.78 -0.63 3.82
CA LYS A 209 25.18 -0.59 3.35
C LYS A 209 25.72 0.84 3.15
N LYS A 210 24.88 1.86 3.26
CA LYS A 210 25.26 3.25 3.08
C LYS A 210 25.62 3.90 4.41
N ASP A 211 26.48 4.91 4.38
CA ASP A 211 26.81 5.73 5.55
C ASP A 211 25.56 6.43 6.15
N GLU A 212 24.54 6.65 5.32
CA GLU A 212 23.25 7.17 5.74
C GLU A 212 22.53 6.29 6.77
N SER A 213 22.80 4.98 6.78
CA SER A 213 22.24 4.06 7.77
C SER A 213 22.71 4.37 9.20
N VAL A 214 23.93 4.84 9.36
CA VAL A 214 24.49 5.27 10.66
C VAL A 214 23.79 6.54 11.14
N LYS A 215 23.55 7.49 10.23
CA LYS A 215 22.81 8.72 10.54
C LYS A 215 21.36 8.37 10.97
N LEU A 216 20.70 7.50 10.21
CA LEU A 216 19.36 7.02 10.54
C LEU A 216 19.34 6.40 11.94
N GLN A 217 20.26 5.48 12.24
CA GLN A 217 20.35 4.80 13.53
C GLN A 217 20.55 5.79 14.68
N ASN A 218 21.43 6.76 14.52
CA ASN A 218 21.69 7.78 15.54
C ASN A 218 20.44 8.63 15.80
N SER A 219 19.76 9.09 14.74
CA SER A 219 18.55 9.88 14.87
C SER A 219 17.39 9.07 15.49
N ILE A 220 17.23 7.80 15.13
CA ILE A 220 16.23 6.92 15.76
C ILE A 220 16.54 6.67 17.23
N THR A 221 17.82 6.42 17.59
CA THR A 221 18.21 6.28 19.00
C THR A 221 17.91 7.54 19.80
N HIS A 222 18.04 8.71 19.19
CA HIS A 222 17.69 9.98 19.81
C HIS A 222 16.18 10.11 20.02
N ILE A 223 15.38 9.73 19.01
CA ILE A 223 13.92 9.68 19.11
C ILE A 223 13.49 8.75 20.26
N ASP A 224 14.03 7.54 20.31
CA ASP A 224 13.68 6.54 21.31
C ASP A 224 13.99 7.02 22.76
N LYS A 225 15.10 7.74 22.98
CA LYS A 225 15.41 8.33 24.29
C LYS A 225 14.37 9.37 24.72
N HIS A 226 13.97 10.24 23.82
CA HIS A 226 12.96 11.26 24.13
C HIS A 226 11.54 10.69 24.32
N LEU A 227 11.23 9.54 23.69
CA LEU A 227 9.95 8.87 23.87
C LEU A 227 9.81 8.24 25.27
N VAL A 228 10.91 7.80 25.89
CA VAL A 228 10.90 7.30 27.27
C VAL A 228 10.51 8.40 28.27
N ASP A 229 10.83 9.65 27.96
CA ASP A 229 10.51 10.82 28.81
C ASP A 229 9.08 11.33 28.62
N LEU A 230 8.38 10.86 27.56
CA LEU A 230 7.01 11.30 27.21
C LEU A 230 5.90 10.31 27.64
N ILE A 231 6.28 9.07 27.99
CA ILE A 231 5.40 7.98 28.43
C ILE A 231 5.56 7.74 29.93
#